data_ffb6b26314e17b1fc7bb8a9caebd6987
#
_entry.id   ffb6b26314e17b1fc7bb8a9caebd6987
#
_cell.length_a   1.000
_cell.length_b   1.000
_cell.length_c   1.000
_cell.angle_alpha   90.00
_cell.angle_beta   90.00
_cell.angle_gamma   90.00
#
_symmetry.space_group_name_H-M   'P 1'
#
loop_
_entity.id
_entity.type
_entity.pdbx_description
1 polymer ?
#
loop_
_entity_poly.entity_id
_entity_poly.type
_entity_poly.pdbx_seq_one_letter_code
_entity_poly.pdbx_strand_id
1 'polypeptide(L)'
;MKAIIFSKERYGDPGPESLPNLAHLRLADVPVPDFSNERWVLIKSKIAGICGSDIGFLQGKPMPAGAPYFAFPVIPGHELLGEIAALGKKVRGLHVGQRVSIDPTLACRERGFTVPCPHCRHGNPGICERVTEGILSPAIVIGTCRETGGGWGEYFVAPGHRCFPLPDAIGDDEASLMEPFCVCLRAVLNYPPRKKELVVVIGAGTIGLMNIAALKAVEPSCRIACVAKYPFQAEMASALGAEYLVDSQHDEVMERVGELARSIGSLGEEPYWQVVCASCMTR
;
A
#
# COMPACT_ATOMS: atom_id res chain seq x y z
N MET A 1 0.17 8.77 -24.48
CA MET A 1 1.14 8.34 -23.48
C MET A 1 1.38 6.85 -23.54
N LYS A 2 2.56 6.39 -23.13
CA LYS A 2 2.80 4.95 -22.96
C LYS A 2 2.28 4.48 -21.60
N ALA A 3 1.68 3.30 -21.60
CA ALA A 3 1.18 2.67 -20.36
C ALA A 3 1.20 1.15 -20.46
N ILE A 4 1.35 0.49 -19.31
CA ILE A 4 1.11 -0.94 -19.17
C ILE A 4 -0.37 -1.11 -18.85
N ILE A 5 -1.07 -1.84 -19.72
CA ILE A 5 -2.51 -2.09 -19.58
C ILE A 5 -2.72 -3.51 -19.10
N PHE A 6 -3.59 -3.65 -18.12
CA PHE A 6 -4.12 -4.92 -17.66
C PHE A 6 -5.55 -5.10 -18.18
N SER A 7 -5.81 -6.18 -18.91
CA SER A 7 -7.11 -6.45 -19.54
C SER A 7 -7.71 -7.79 -19.11
N LYS A 8 -9.05 -7.88 -19.20
CA LYS A 8 -9.82 -9.05 -18.73
C LYS A 8 -9.75 -10.27 -19.67
N GLU A 9 -9.28 -10.13 -20.88
CA GLU A 9 -9.43 -11.15 -21.95
C GLU A 9 -8.86 -12.53 -21.58
N ARG A 10 -8.07 -12.61 -20.50
CA ARG A 10 -7.53 -13.87 -19.94
C ARG A 10 -7.57 -13.90 -18.41
N TYR A 11 -8.35 -13.07 -17.76
CA TYR A 11 -8.49 -13.06 -16.31
C TYR A 11 -9.21 -14.35 -15.88
N GLY A 12 -8.56 -15.15 -15.04
CA GLY A 12 -9.05 -16.47 -14.63
C GLY A 12 -8.38 -17.63 -15.35
N ASP A 13 -7.49 -17.38 -16.30
CA ASP A 13 -6.64 -18.42 -16.89
C ASP A 13 -5.44 -18.63 -15.94
N PRO A 14 -5.36 -19.72 -15.16
CA PRO A 14 -4.27 -19.92 -14.23
C PRO A 14 -2.98 -20.12 -15.01
N GLY A 15 -2.12 -19.10 -15.00
CA GLY A 15 -0.73 -19.30 -15.38
C GLY A 15 -0.04 -20.29 -14.44
N PRO A 16 1.22 -20.70 -14.72
CA PRO A 16 1.99 -21.56 -13.83
C PRO A 16 1.93 -21.01 -12.41
N GLU A 17 1.63 -21.85 -11.42
CA GLU A 17 1.39 -21.47 -10.02
C GLU A 17 2.52 -20.63 -9.37
N SER A 18 3.70 -20.62 -9.98
CA SER A 18 4.92 -19.99 -9.45
C SER A 18 5.26 -18.61 -10.03
N LEU A 19 4.65 -18.18 -11.13
CA LEU A 19 5.00 -16.91 -11.79
C LEU A 19 3.74 -16.12 -12.16
N PRO A 20 3.79 -14.75 -12.09
CA PRO A 20 2.71 -13.91 -12.59
C PRO A 20 2.45 -14.19 -14.08
N ASN A 21 1.19 -14.30 -14.45
CA ASN A 21 0.85 -14.43 -15.86
C ASN A 21 0.92 -13.08 -16.57
N LEU A 22 2.07 -12.74 -17.12
CA LEU A 22 2.32 -11.49 -17.83
C LEU A 22 1.54 -11.37 -19.15
N ALA A 23 0.88 -12.44 -19.63
CA ALA A 23 0.08 -12.39 -20.85
C ALA A 23 -1.13 -11.44 -20.76
N HIS A 24 -1.53 -11.03 -19.55
CA HIS A 24 -2.58 -10.04 -19.32
C HIS A 24 -2.09 -8.60 -19.42
N LEU A 25 -0.78 -8.39 -19.42
CA LEU A 25 -0.16 -7.08 -19.52
C LEU A 25 0.27 -6.81 -20.95
N ARG A 26 0.04 -5.59 -21.40
CA ARG A 26 0.59 -5.10 -22.67
C ARG A 26 1.06 -3.66 -22.53
N LEU A 27 2.20 -3.34 -23.10
CA LEU A 27 2.62 -1.96 -23.33
C LEU A 27 1.85 -1.40 -24.51
N ALA A 28 1.20 -0.26 -24.35
CA ALA A 28 0.42 0.38 -25.40
C ALA A 28 0.51 1.90 -25.34
N ASP A 29 0.25 2.54 -26.49
CA ASP A 29 -0.01 3.96 -26.56
C ASP A 29 -1.50 4.20 -26.31
N VAL A 30 -1.82 5.02 -25.32
CA VAL A 30 -3.18 5.36 -24.90
C VAL A 30 -3.34 6.86 -24.73
N PRO A 31 -4.56 7.39 -24.77
CA PRO A 31 -4.82 8.79 -24.40
C PRO A 31 -4.34 9.07 -22.96
N VAL A 32 -3.93 10.31 -22.71
CA VAL A 32 -3.76 10.79 -21.34
C VAL A 32 -5.13 10.77 -20.65
N PRO A 33 -5.25 10.36 -19.36
CA PRO A 33 -6.53 10.36 -18.65
C PRO A 33 -7.22 11.72 -18.70
N ASP A 34 -8.56 11.71 -18.77
CA ASP A 34 -9.33 12.96 -18.77
C ASP A 34 -9.12 13.74 -17.48
N PHE A 35 -8.87 15.02 -17.66
CA PHE A 35 -8.50 15.96 -16.59
C PHE A 35 -9.53 17.09 -16.45
N SER A 36 -10.77 16.85 -16.82
CA SER A 36 -11.83 17.86 -16.78
C SER A 36 -12.30 18.23 -15.38
N ASN A 37 -12.05 17.42 -14.35
CA ASN A 37 -12.45 17.71 -12.98
C ASN A 37 -11.63 18.84 -12.37
N GLU A 38 -12.26 19.97 -12.06
CA GLU A 38 -11.60 21.17 -11.53
C GLU A 38 -10.90 21.00 -10.17
N ARG A 39 -11.13 19.91 -9.44
CA ARG A 39 -10.54 19.61 -8.12
C ARG A 39 -9.45 18.54 -8.19
N TRP A 40 -9.15 18.05 -9.39
CA TRP A 40 -8.15 17.01 -9.62
C TRP A 40 -6.88 17.60 -10.20
N VAL A 41 -5.84 16.83 -10.21
CA VAL A 41 -4.53 17.15 -10.79
C VAL A 41 -4.13 16.08 -11.78
N LEU A 42 -3.43 16.48 -12.84
CA LEU A 42 -2.72 15.58 -13.72
C LEU A 42 -1.31 15.40 -13.16
N ILE A 43 -0.87 14.18 -13.02
CA ILE A 43 0.43 13.83 -12.45
C ILE A 43 1.23 13.07 -13.49
N LYS A 44 2.48 13.48 -13.67
CA LYS A 44 3.49 12.72 -14.38
C LYS A 44 4.07 11.69 -13.42
N SER A 45 3.92 10.42 -13.74
CA SER A 45 4.45 9.33 -12.91
C SER A 45 5.99 9.40 -12.89
N LYS A 46 6.58 9.28 -11.69
CA LYS A 46 8.04 9.17 -11.51
C LYS A 46 8.43 7.75 -11.13
N ILE A 47 7.83 7.23 -10.07
CA ILE A 47 8.02 5.86 -9.59
C ILE A 47 6.65 5.33 -9.18
N ALA A 48 6.37 4.08 -9.51
CA ALA A 48 5.25 3.35 -8.99
C ALA A 48 5.73 1.99 -8.46
N GLY A 49 5.42 1.70 -7.20
CA GLY A 49 5.71 0.41 -6.59
C GLY A 49 4.90 -0.72 -7.23
N ILE A 50 5.34 -1.94 -7.00
CA ILE A 50 4.62 -3.16 -7.34
C ILE A 50 4.17 -3.82 -6.04
N CYS A 51 2.90 -3.68 -5.71
CA CYS A 51 2.32 -4.28 -4.53
C CYS A 51 2.15 -5.80 -4.68
N GLY A 52 2.14 -6.52 -3.58
CA GLY A 52 1.77 -7.95 -3.57
C GLY A 52 0.37 -8.20 -4.12
N SER A 53 -0.56 -7.23 -4.01
CA SER A 53 -1.88 -7.30 -4.63
C SER A 53 -1.81 -7.25 -6.16
N ASP A 54 -0.92 -6.45 -6.76
CA ASP A 54 -0.72 -6.42 -8.21
C ASP A 54 -0.29 -7.81 -8.72
N ILE A 55 0.64 -8.44 -8.01
CA ILE A 55 1.09 -9.82 -8.31
C ILE A 55 -0.08 -10.80 -8.17
N GLY A 56 -0.89 -10.66 -7.10
CA GLY A 56 -2.08 -11.50 -6.89
C GLY A 56 -3.07 -11.38 -8.05
N PHE A 57 -3.29 -10.19 -8.59
CA PHE A 57 -4.16 -9.96 -9.75
C PHE A 57 -3.61 -10.60 -11.01
N LEU A 58 -2.32 -10.47 -11.27
CA LEU A 58 -1.65 -11.10 -12.40
C LEU A 58 -1.68 -12.63 -12.34
N GLN A 59 -1.78 -13.19 -11.14
CA GLN A 59 -1.95 -14.63 -10.91
C GLN A 59 -3.41 -15.07 -11.00
N GLY A 60 -4.36 -14.17 -11.28
CA GLY A 60 -5.79 -14.49 -11.32
C GLY A 60 -6.39 -14.84 -9.95
N LYS A 61 -5.72 -14.49 -8.85
CA LYS A 61 -6.25 -14.72 -7.51
C LYS A 61 -7.51 -13.88 -7.31
N PRO A 62 -8.62 -14.47 -6.86
CA PRO A 62 -9.83 -13.72 -6.60
C PRO A 62 -9.58 -12.70 -5.50
N MET A 63 -10.09 -11.48 -5.71
CA MET A 63 -10.14 -10.49 -4.64
C MET A 63 -10.97 -11.04 -3.47
N PRO A 64 -10.60 -10.77 -2.21
CA PRO A 64 -11.44 -11.09 -1.07
C PRO A 64 -12.87 -10.58 -1.32
N ALA A 65 -13.86 -11.44 -1.10
CA ALA A 65 -15.29 -11.15 -1.22
C ALA A 65 -15.88 -10.96 -2.64
N GLY A 66 -15.21 -11.37 -3.72
CA GLY A 66 -15.82 -11.40 -5.08
C GLY A 66 -16.28 -10.05 -5.62
N ALA A 67 -15.83 -8.95 -5.03
CA ALA A 67 -16.28 -7.62 -5.40
C ALA A 67 -15.62 -7.13 -6.70
N PRO A 68 -16.36 -6.40 -7.55
CA PRO A 68 -15.85 -5.83 -8.78
C PRO A 68 -15.01 -4.58 -8.48
N TYR A 69 -13.80 -4.77 -7.93
CA TYR A 69 -12.89 -3.66 -7.60
C TYR A 69 -12.00 -3.24 -8.77
N PHE A 70 -12.23 -3.80 -9.96
CA PHE A 70 -11.50 -3.50 -11.18
C PHE A 70 -12.44 -3.17 -12.33
N ALA A 71 -12.23 -2.06 -12.97
CA ALA A 71 -12.94 -1.65 -14.17
C ALA A 71 -12.09 -1.88 -15.42
N PHE A 72 -11.85 -3.14 -15.76
CA PHE A 72 -11.05 -3.49 -16.95
C PHE A 72 -11.48 -2.78 -18.24
N PRO A 73 -10.53 -2.42 -19.13
CA PRO A 73 -9.08 -2.45 -18.94
C PRO A 73 -8.62 -1.33 -17.99
N VAL A 74 -7.56 -1.57 -17.22
CA VAL A 74 -6.96 -0.57 -16.31
C VAL A 74 -5.46 -0.41 -16.56
N ILE A 75 -4.92 0.71 -16.13
CA ILE A 75 -3.48 0.92 -15.98
C ILE A 75 -3.20 0.71 -14.49
N PRO A 76 -2.46 -0.37 -14.09
CA PRO A 76 -2.19 -0.67 -12.69
C PRO A 76 -1.24 0.31 -12.01
N GLY A 77 -0.90 0.00 -10.74
CA GLY A 77 0.03 0.74 -9.91
C GLY A 77 -0.68 1.76 -9.02
N HIS A 78 -0.67 1.49 -7.71
CA HIS A 78 -1.33 2.31 -6.69
C HIS A 78 -0.36 2.80 -5.61
N GLU A 79 0.89 2.37 -5.60
CA GLU A 79 1.96 2.93 -4.79
C GLU A 79 2.62 4.06 -5.59
N LEU A 80 2.17 5.30 -5.39
CA LEU A 80 2.31 6.39 -6.37
C LEU A 80 3.23 7.49 -5.89
N LEU A 81 4.26 7.76 -6.69
CA LEU A 81 5.10 8.95 -6.63
C LEU A 81 5.07 9.66 -7.99
N GLY A 82 4.84 10.96 -7.99
CA GLY A 82 4.83 11.72 -9.23
C GLY A 82 5.11 13.21 -9.06
N GLU A 83 5.05 13.91 -10.18
CA GLU A 83 5.19 15.35 -10.26
C GLU A 83 3.93 15.96 -10.89
N ILE A 84 3.42 17.02 -10.31
CA ILE A 84 2.21 17.68 -10.81
C ILE A 84 2.49 18.30 -12.19
N ALA A 85 1.80 17.79 -13.21
CA ALA A 85 1.89 18.30 -14.58
C ALA A 85 0.84 19.39 -14.86
N ALA A 86 -0.36 19.30 -14.27
CA ALA A 86 -1.39 20.31 -14.40
C ALA A 86 -2.34 20.29 -13.20
N LEU A 87 -2.98 21.44 -12.95
CA LEU A 87 -3.88 21.64 -11.81
C LEU A 87 -5.29 22.01 -12.28
N GLY A 88 -6.30 21.40 -11.69
CA GLY A 88 -7.68 21.83 -11.84
C GLY A 88 -7.90 23.20 -11.18
N LYS A 89 -8.79 24.02 -11.75
CA LYS A 89 -9.02 25.42 -11.35
C LYS A 89 -9.35 25.62 -9.87
N LYS A 90 -9.87 24.60 -9.20
CA LYS A 90 -10.25 24.62 -7.77
C LYS A 90 -9.24 23.98 -6.85
N VAL A 91 -8.12 23.48 -7.34
CA VAL A 91 -7.02 22.97 -6.52
C VAL A 91 -6.33 24.17 -5.84
N ARG A 92 -5.96 23.98 -4.56
CA ARG A 92 -5.26 24.99 -3.76
C ARG A 92 -4.12 24.33 -3.01
N GLY A 93 -3.05 25.09 -2.74
CA GLY A 93 -1.88 24.64 -1.96
C GLY A 93 -0.92 23.73 -2.70
N LEU A 94 -1.11 23.53 -4.01
CA LEU A 94 -0.24 22.76 -4.88
C LEU A 94 0.21 23.61 -6.08
N HIS A 95 1.32 23.27 -6.70
CA HIS A 95 1.81 23.93 -7.91
C HIS A 95 2.37 22.94 -8.93
N VAL A 96 2.42 23.31 -10.20
CA VAL A 96 3.05 22.52 -11.26
C VAL A 96 4.54 22.34 -10.99
N GLY A 97 5.07 21.18 -11.27
CA GLY A 97 6.45 20.78 -10.98
C GLY A 97 6.66 20.28 -9.54
N GLN A 98 5.63 20.30 -8.69
CA GLN A 98 5.74 19.85 -7.30
C GLN A 98 5.74 18.32 -7.24
N ARG A 99 6.71 17.75 -6.51
CA ARG A 99 6.75 16.32 -6.19
C ARG A 99 5.71 16.00 -5.13
N VAL A 100 4.96 14.91 -5.36
CA VAL A 100 3.89 14.48 -4.47
C VAL A 100 3.87 12.96 -4.33
N SER A 101 3.61 12.48 -3.11
CA SER A 101 3.07 11.15 -2.88
C SER A 101 1.55 11.23 -2.88
N ILE A 102 0.86 10.16 -3.23
CA ILE A 102 -0.58 10.16 -3.41
C ILE A 102 -1.23 9.09 -2.53
N ASP A 103 -2.27 9.47 -1.78
CA ASP A 103 -3.23 8.52 -1.23
C ASP A 103 -4.14 8.05 -2.38
N PRO A 104 -4.03 6.78 -2.81
CA PRO A 104 -4.75 6.31 -3.99
C PRO A 104 -6.25 6.09 -3.76
N THR A 105 -6.77 6.27 -2.55
CA THR A 105 -8.15 5.92 -2.16
C THR A 105 -9.21 6.68 -2.95
N LEU A 106 -10.17 5.96 -3.52
CA LEU A 106 -11.32 6.47 -4.28
C LEU A 106 -12.64 6.18 -3.54
N ALA A 107 -12.99 7.07 -2.63
CA ALA A 107 -14.16 6.94 -1.75
C ALA A 107 -15.32 7.86 -2.16
N CYS A 108 -16.29 8.09 -1.29
CA CYS A 108 -17.49 8.87 -1.59
C CYS A 108 -17.21 10.25 -2.22
N ARG A 109 -16.21 10.97 -1.68
CA ARG A 109 -15.88 12.32 -2.15
C ARG A 109 -15.37 12.32 -3.59
N GLU A 110 -14.49 11.41 -3.90
CA GLU A 110 -13.87 11.25 -5.22
C GLU A 110 -14.91 10.78 -6.25
N ARG A 111 -15.92 10.04 -5.79
CA ARG A 111 -17.01 9.49 -6.59
C ARG A 111 -18.19 10.44 -6.78
N GLY A 112 -18.07 11.69 -6.29
CA GLY A 112 -19.08 12.73 -6.50
C GLY A 112 -20.26 12.72 -5.53
N PHE A 113 -20.21 11.94 -4.45
CA PHE A 113 -21.27 11.94 -3.45
C PHE A 113 -21.18 13.16 -2.54
N THR A 114 -22.27 13.91 -2.43
CA THR A 114 -22.41 15.03 -1.50
C THR A 114 -22.63 14.57 -0.06
N VAL A 115 -23.32 13.43 0.12
CA VAL A 115 -23.54 12.78 1.41
C VAL A 115 -22.67 11.53 1.47
N PRO A 116 -21.64 11.53 2.32
CA PRO A 116 -20.76 10.35 2.44
C PRO A 116 -21.48 9.19 3.14
N CYS A 117 -21.07 7.95 2.85
CA CYS A 117 -21.49 6.76 3.58
C CYS A 117 -21.03 6.81 5.06
N PRO A 118 -21.57 5.95 5.95
CA PRO A 118 -21.20 5.95 7.36
C PRO A 118 -19.69 5.88 7.59
N HIS A 119 -18.98 4.98 6.91
CA HIS A 119 -17.54 4.83 7.06
C HIS A 119 -16.76 6.09 6.65
N CYS A 120 -17.08 6.67 5.49
CA CYS A 120 -16.44 7.91 5.04
C CYS A 120 -16.72 9.09 5.97
N ARG A 121 -17.94 9.15 6.55
CA ARG A 121 -18.31 10.18 7.53
C ARG A 121 -17.48 10.10 8.82
N HIS A 122 -17.11 8.88 9.23
CA HIS A 122 -16.25 8.65 10.39
C HIS A 122 -14.75 8.65 10.07
N GLY A 123 -14.34 9.12 8.88
CA GLY A 123 -12.92 9.21 8.50
C GLY A 123 -12.26 7.90 8.08
N ASN A 124 -13.06 6.88 7.71
CA ASN A 124 -12.58 5.57 7.25
C ASN A 124 -12.87 5.34 5.76
N PRO A 125 -12.30 6.13 4.83
CA PRO A 125 -12.58 6.01 3.40
C PRO A 125 -12.10 4.69 2.78
N GLY A 126 -11.10 4.02 3.37
CA GLY A 126 -10.56 2.74 2.87
C GLY A 126 -11.58 1.57 2.94
N ILE A 127 -12.68 1.74 3.68
CA ILE A 127 -13.80 0.77 3.75
C ILE A 127 -15.11 1.41 3.25
N CYS A 128 -15.02 2.27 2.25
CA CYS A 128 -16.17 2.92 1.64
C CYS A 128 -17.15 1.90 1.05
N GLU A 129 -18.44 2.03 1.39
CA GLU A 129 -19.50 1.13 0.91
C GLU A 129 -19.88 1.37 -0.55
N ARG A 130 -19.50 2.53 -1.11
CA ARG A 130 -19.93 2.99 -2.45
C ARG A 130 -18.82 2.92 -3.51
N VAL A 131 -17.91 1.98 -3.37
CA VAL A 131 -16.77 1.82 -4.29
C VAL A 131 -17.14 1.38 -5.71
N THR A 132 -18.39 0.96 -5.90
CA THR A 132 -18.94 0.54 -7.20
C THR A 132 -19.94 1.54 -7.78
N GLU A 133 -20.19 2.67 -7.11
CA GLU A 133 -21.20 3.66 -7.47
C GLU A 133 -20.56 5.02 -7.81
N GLY A 134 -21.41 5.97 -8.31
CA GLY A 134 -21.01 7.35 -8.59
C GLY A 134 -20.42 7.55 -9.97
N ILE A 135 -19.58 8.60 -10.10
CA ILE A 135 -19.05 9.06 -11.39
C ILE A 135 -17.82 8.29 -11.87
N LEU A 136 -17.23 7.45 -11.03
CA LEU A 136 -16.08 6.62 -11.36
C LEU A 136 -16.52 5.17 -11.55
N SER A 137 -15.81 4.45 -12.41
CA SER A 137 -15.97 3.01 -12.55
C SER A 137 -15.66 2.28 -11.22
N PRO A 138 -16.17 1.05 -11.03
CA PRO A 138 -15.92 0.26 -9.83
C PRO A 138 -14.43 0.14 -9.52
N ALA A 139 -14.00 0.66 -8.36
CA ALA A 139 -12.61 0.65 -7.92
C ALA A 139 -12.51 1.16 -6.48
N ILE A 140 -11.50 0.72 -5.75
CA ILE A 140 -11.19 1.25 -4.40
C ILE A 140 -10.02 2.23 -4.42
N VAL A 141 -9.13 2.11 -5.40
CA VAL A 141 -7.90 2.92 -5.52
C VAL A 141 -7.61 3.31 -6.97
N ILE A 142 -6.82 4.36 -7.15
CA ILE A 142 -6.12 4.68 -8.40
C ILE A 142 -5.32 3.44 -8.84
N GLY A 143 -5.26 3.15 -10.14
CA GLY A 143 -4.63 1.92 -10.65
C GLY A 143 -5.57 0.73 -10.74
N THR A 144 -6.80 0.84 -10.20
CA THR A 144 -7.88 -0.13 -10.40
C THR A 144 -9.13 0.50 -11.05
N CYS A 145 -9.12 1.82 -11.20
CA CYS A 145 -10.15 2.65 -11.80
C CYS A 145 -9.75 3.03 -13.24
N ARG A 146 -10.71 2.90 -14.17
CA ARG A 146 -10.45 3.19 -15.59
C ARG A 146 -10.16 4.67 -15.84
N GLU A 147 -10.91 5.54 -15.18
CA GLU A 147 -10.88 6.99 -15.42
C GLU A 147 -9.61 7.64 -14.87
N THR A 148 -8.99 7.05 -13.85
CA THR A 148 -7.83 7.66 -13.20
C THR A 148 -6.50 7.33 -13.88
N GLY A 149 -6.44 6.21 -14.61
CA GLY A 149 -5.16 5.58 -14.91
C GLY A 149 -4.50 5.02 -13.65
N GLY A 150 -3.19 4.86 -13.69
CA GLY A 150 -2.38 4.35 -12.57
C GLY A 150 -0.89 4.59 -12.81
N GLY A 151 -0.08 4.28 -11.81
CA GLY A 151 1.36 4.59 -11.80
C GLY A 151 2.19 3.88 -12.86
N TRP A 152 1.66 2.80 -13.47
CA TRP A 152 2.33 2.10 -14.57
C TRP A 152 2.05 2.73 -15.96
N GLY A 153 1.52 3.97 -15.96
CA GLY A 153 1.44 4.87 -17.12
C GLY A 153 2.30 6.10 -16.92
N GLU A 154 2.63 6.80 -18.02
CA GLU A 154 3.40 8.06 -17.94
C GLU A 154 2.65 9.17 -17.20
N TYR A 155 1.30 9.12 -17.22
CA TYR A 155 0.42 10.08 -16.52
C TYR A 155 -0.77 9.37 -15.92
N PHE A 156 -1.23 9.90 -14.79
CA PHE A 156 -2.48 9.54 -14.14
C PHE A 156 -3.14 10.78 -13.51
N VAL A 157 -4.40 10.69 -13.13
CA VAL A 157 -5.09 11.78 -12.44
C VAL A 157 -5.41 11.40 -11.00
N ALA A 158 -5.33 12.37 -10.11
CA ALA A 158 -5.64 12.21 -8.70
C ALA A 158 -6.39 13.42 -8.14
N PRO A 159 -7.22 13.23 -7.10
CA PRO A 159 -7.82 14.36 -6.39
C PRO A 159 -6.74 15.21 -5.71
N GLY A 160 -6.77 16.53 -5.87
CA GLY A 160 -5.73 17.40 -5.31
C GLY A 160 -5.56 17.27 -3.79
N HIS A 161 -6.63 16.99 -3.05
CA HIS A 161 -6.56 16.80 -1.60
C HIS A 161 -5.96 15.43 -1.17
N ARG A 162 -5.72 14.53 -2.11
CA ARG A 162 -5.02 13.25 -1.92
C ARG A 162 -3.56 13.31 -2.31
N CYS A 163 -3.09 14.47 -2.76
CA CYS A 163 -1.69 14.69 -3.12
C CYS A 163 -0.97 15.37 -1.96
N PHE A 164 0.09 14.75 -1.50
CA PHE A 164 0.90 15.21 -0.37
C PHE A 164 2.26 15.67 -0.87
N PRO A 165 2.56 16.99 -0.77
CA PRO A 165 3.85 17.52 -1.13
C PRO A 165 4.99 16.87 -0.36
N LEU A 166 6.06 16.55 -1.06
CA LEU A 166 7.25 15.94 -0.48
C LEU A 166 8.30 17.01 -0.17
N PRO A 167 8.93 16.96 1.01
CA PRO A 167 10.11 17.79 1.29
C PRO A 167 11.26 17.47 0.34
N ASP A 168 12.07 18.46 -0.02
CA ASP A 168 13.23 18.28 -0.90
C ASP A 168 14.29 17.33 -0.29
N ALA A 169 14.33 17.22 1.03
CA ALA A 169 15.26 16.34 1.75
C ALA A 169 14.95 14.84 1.56
N ILE A 170 13.75 14.48 1.09
CA ILE A 170 13.37 13.08 0.84
C ILE A 170 13.62 12.78 -0.65
N GLY A 171 14.47 11.78 -0.93
CA GLY A 171 14.73 11.29 -2.27
C GLY A 171 13.52 10.57 -2.88
N ASP A 172 13.58 10.33 -4.19
CA ASP A 172 12.47 9.64 -4.89
C ASP A 172 12.35 8.17 -4.45
N ASP A 173 13.48 7.53 -4.13
CA ASP A 173 13.50 6.13 -3.67
C ASP A 173 12.80 5.98 -2.31
N GLU A 174 13.13 6.84 -1.34
CA GLU A 174 12.46 6.86 -0.03
C GLU A 174 10.98 7.26 -0.18
N ALA A 175 10.70 8.25 -1.02
CA ALA A 175 9.34 8.72 -1.25
C ALA A 175 8.43 7.66 -1.90
N SER A 176 9.00 6.73 -2.67
CA SER A 176 8.25 5.61 -3.26
C SER A 176 7.68 4.65 -2.22
N LEU A 177 8.25 4.63 -1.02
CA LEU A 177 7.80 3.81 0.11
C LEU A 177 6.70 4.47 0.96
N MET A 178 6.27 5.70 0.64
CA MET A 178 5.32 6.44 1.47
C MET A 178 3.95 5.73 1.59
N GLU A 179 3.42 5.22 0.48
CA GLU A 179 2.13 4.53 0.50
C GLU A 179 2.20 3.25 1.36
N PRO A 180 3.09 2.27 1.10
CA PRO A 180 3.18 1.07 1.93
C PRO A 180 3.57 1.36 3.38
N PHE A 181 4.37 2.40 3.64
CA PHE A 181 4.65 2.85 5.00
C PHE A 181 3.40 3.38 5.71
N CYS A 182 2.55 4.17 5.03
CA CYS A 182 1.31 4.68 5.60
C CYS A 182 0.32 3.55 5.94
N VAL A 183 0.27 2.48 5.15
CA VAL A 183 -0.51 1.27 5.47
C VAL A 183 -0.04 0.66 6.79
N CYS A 184 1.28 0.48 6.94
CA CYS A 184 1.88 -0.07 8.16
C CYS A 184 1.69 0.86 9.36
N LEU A 185 1.96 2.16 9.20
CA LEU A 185 1.78 3.15 10.25
C LEU A 185 0.32 3.22 10.73
N ARG A 186 -0.65 3.12 9.81
CA ARG A 186 -2.07 3.06 10.17
C ARG A 186 -2.39 1.84 11.03
N ALA A 187 -1.83 0.67 10.70
CA ALA A 187 -2.02 -0.54 11.51
C ALA A 187 -1.44 -0.36 12.91
N VAL A 188 -0.23 0.18 13.01
CA VAL A 188 0.44 0.44 14.30
C VAL A 188 -0.30 1.48 15.12
N LEU A 189 -0.82 2.56 14.51
CA LEU A 189 -1.60 3.60 15.22
C LEU A 189 -2.97 3.09 15.70
N ASN A 190 -3.56 2.11 15.03
CA ASN A 190 -4.80 1.49 15.50
C ASN A 190 -4.57 0.60 16.74
N TYR A 191 -3.39 0.02 16.85
CA TYR A 191 -2.97 -0.87 17.95
C TYR A 191 -1.55 -0.50 18.38
N PRO A 192 -1.36 0.66 19.02
CA PRO A 192 -0.02 1.13 19.38
C PRO A 192 0.59 0.22 20.44
N PRO A 193 1.87 -0.15 20.30
CA PRO A 193 2.55 -0.96 21.30
C PRO A 193 2.74 -0.16 22.59
N ARG A 194 2.76 -0.88 23.71
CA ARG A 194 3.09 -0.30 25.01
C ARG A 194 4.61 -0.19 25.18
N LYS A 195 5.03 0.60 26.14
CA LYS A 195 6.46 0.70 26.51
C LYS A 195 7.01 -0.68 26.88
N LYS A 196 8.14 -1.03 26.27
CA LYS A 196 8.84 -2.31 26.48
C LYS A 196 8.06 -3.57 26.10
N GLU A 197 6.90 -3.43 25.47
CA GLU A 197 6.15 -4.56 24.95
C GLU A 197 6.92 -5.30 23.86
N LEU A 198 6.81 -6.64 23.85
CA LEU A 198 7.32 -7.44 22.75
C LEU A 198 6.31 -7.46 21.60
N VAL A 199 6.74 -7.01 20.43
CA VAL A 199 5.97 -7.12 19.19
C VAL A 199 6.65 -8.12 18.27
N VAL A 200 5.91 -9.10 17.78
CA VAL A 200 6.41 -10.11 16.85
C VAL A 200 5.97 -9.74 15.43
N VAL A 201 6.93 -9.48 14.56
CA VAL A 201 6.69 -9.20 13.13
C VAL A 201 6.96 -10.48 12.34
N ILE A 202 5.94 -11.07 11.76
CA ILE A 202 6.07 -12.31 10.97
C ILE A 202 6.21 -11.94 9.48
N GLY A 203 7.40 -12.17 8.96
CA GLY A 203 7.79 -11.86 7.58
C GLY A 203 8.55 -10.53 7.48
N ALA A 204 9.76 -10.60 6.93
CA ALA A 204 10.67 -9.47 6.74
C ALA A 204 10.74 -9.00 5.26
N GLY A 205 9.61 -9.06 4.54
CA GLY A 205 9.44 -8.36 3.25
C GLY A 205 9.19 -6.88 3.46
N THR A 206 8.90 -6.13 2.39
CA THR A 206 8.67 -4.68 2.42
C THR A 206 7.70 -4.26 3.52
N ILE A 207 6.54 -4.90 3.62
CA ILE A 207 5.52 -4.58 4.63
C ILE A 207 6.03 -4.89 6.06
N GLY A 208 6.75 -6.01 6.26
CA GLY A 208 7.32 -6.32 7.58
C GLY A 208 8.36 -5.31 8.03
N LEU A 209 9.26 -4.93 7.13
CA LEU A 209 10.29 -3.91 7.38
C LEU A 209 9.66 -2.54 7.65
N MET A 210 8.63 -2.14 6.91
CA MET A 210 7.90 -0.90 7.15
C MET A 210 7.14 -0.93 8.48
N ASN A 211 6.60 -2.09 8.91
CA ASN A 211 6.01 -2.22 10.24
C ASN A 211 7.05 -2.04 11.36
N ILE A 212 8.26 -2.60 11.21
CA ILE A 212 9.35 -2.39 12.18
C ILE A 212 9.66 -0.89 12.31
N ALA A 213 9.82 -0.20 11.18
CA ALA A 213 10.06 1.24 11.15
C ALA A 213 8.92 2.03 11.82
N ALA A 214 7.66 1.70 11.50
CA ALA A 214 6.49 2.33 12.08
C ALA A 214 6.37 2.10 13.60
N LEU A 215 6.63 0.87 14.07
CA LEU A 215 6.63 0.52 15.50
C LEU A 215 7.67 1.35 16.26
N LYS A 216 8.90 1.43 15.75
CA LYS A 216 9.97 2.23 16.37
C LYS A 216 9.71 3.73 16.29
N ALA A 217 9.01 4.22 15.28
CA ALA A 217 8.60 5.62 15.20
C ALA A 217 7.50 5.98 16.20
N VAL A 218 6.56 5.06 16.48
CA VAL A 218 5.44 5.29 17.43
C VAL A 218 5.86 5.06 18.88
N GLU A 219 6.57 3.96 19.16
CA GLU A 219 7.07 3.63 20.50
C GLU A 219 8.51 3.09 20.40
N PRO A 220 9.53 3.95 20.51
CA PRO A 220 10.94 3.55 20.36
C PRO A 220 11.40 2.49 21.36
N SER A 221 10.74 2.39 22.53
CA SER A 221 11.10 1.44 23.57
C SER A 221 10.45 0.06 23.41
N CYS A 222 9.53 -0.14 22.44
CA CYS A 222 8.98 -1.45 22.16
C CYS A 222 10.10 -2.39 21.69
N ARG A 223 10.01 -3.65 22.07
CA ARG A 223 10.97 -4.69 21.69
C ARG A 223 10.41 -5.45 20.50
N ILE A 224 11.22 -5.72 19.50
CA ILE A 224 10.75 -6.31 18.24
C ILE A 224 11.49 -7.63 17.99
N ALA A 225 10.72 -8.70 17.84
CA ALA A 225 11.18 -9.97 17.28
C ALA A 225 10.69 -10.06 15.83
N CYS A 226 11.61 -10.25 14.89
CA CYS A 226 11.28 -10.39 13.48
C CYS A 226 11.55 -11.79 12.98
N VAL A 227 10.53 -12.43 12.38
CA VAL A 227 10.66 -13.72 11.73
C VAL A 227 11.04 -13.47 10.27
N ALA A 228 12.27 -13.82 9.91
CA ALA A 228 12.83 -13.62 8.58
C ALA A 228 13.17 -14.96 7.91
N LYS A 229 13.06 -15.01 6.58
CA LYS A 229 13.40 -16.20 5.80
C LYS A 229 14.80 -16.14 5.22
N TYR A 230 15.27 -14.95 4.89
CA TYR A 230 16.53 -14.76 4.20
C TYR A 230 17.49 -13.89 5.01
N PRO A 231 18.81 -14.17 5.01
CA PRO A 231 19.78 -13.41 5.78
C PRO A 231 19.73 -11.89 5.54
N PHE A 232 19.63 -11.46 4.28
CA PHE A 232 19.56 -10.02 3.95
C PHE A 232 18.34 -9.33 4.55
N GLN A 233 17.20 -10.05 4.67
CA GLN A 233 15.98 -9.53 5.30
C GLN A 233 16.17 -9.37 6.81
N ALA A 234 16.85 -10.33 7.45
CA ALA A 234 17.18 -10.27 8.86
C ALA A 234 18.12 -9.09 9.17
N GLU A 235 19.14 -8.86 8.34
CA GLU A 235 20.04 -7.71 8.44
C GLU A 235 19.26 -6.38 8.34
N MET A 236 18.39 -6.25 7.36
CA MET A 236 17.55 -5.05 7.21
C MET A 236 16.60 -4.85 8.39
N ALA A 237 15.98 -5.93 8.90
CA ALA A 237 15.11 -5.87 10.07
C ALA A 237 15.89 -5.39 11.31
N SER A 238 17.11 -5.90 11.52
CA SER A 238 17.99 -5.46 12.61
C SER A 238 18.36 -3.98 12.47
N ALA A 239 18.73 -3.54 11.27
CA ALA A 239 19.07 -2.14 10.99
C ALA A 239 17.89 -1.18 11.27
N LEU A 240 16.65 -1.63 11.09
CA LEU A 240 15.44 -0.89 11.40
C LEU A 240 15.01 -0.98 12.88
N GLY A 241 15.71 -1.77 13.70
CA GLY A 241 15.53 -1.84 15.14
C GLY A 241 14.85 -3.11 15.66
N ALA A 242 14.81 -4.20 14.89
CA ALA A 242 14.46 -5.51 15.43
C ALA A 242 15.60 -6.03 16.32
N GLU A 243 15.29 -6.33 17.58
CA GLU A 243 16.26 -6.79 18.57
C GLU A 243 16.47 -8.30 18.52
N TYR A 244 15.45 -9.03 18.11
CA TYR A 244 15.46 -10.48 18.03
C TYR A 244 15.15 -10.92 16.61
N LEU A 245 15.96 -11.83 16.09
CA LEU A 245 15.76 -12.41 14.76
C LEU A 245 15.47 -13.90 14.93
N VAL A 246 14.43 -14.36 14.24
CA VAL A 246 14.01 -15.76 14.21
C VAL A 246 14.08 -16.22 12.75
N ASP A 247 14.87 -17.26 12.49
CA ASP A 247 15.03 -17.83 11.15
C ASP A 247 13.88 -18.81 10.86
N SER A 248 13.00 -18.46 9.95
CA SER A 248 11.84 -19.31 9.61
C SER A 248 12.20 -20.60 8.86
N GLN A 249 13.44 -20.80 8.46
CA GLN A 249 13.91 -22.02 7.78
C GLN A 249 14.56 -23.02 8.73
N HIS A 250 15.13 -22.54 9.84
CA HIS A 250 15.94 -23.35 10.74
C HIS A 250 15.40 -23.38 12.17
N ASP A 251 14.57 -22.42 12.56
CA ASP A 251 13.98 -22.34 13.89
C ASP A 251 12.55 -22.91 13.92
N GLU A 252 12.20 -23.59 15.02
CA GLU A 252 10.80 -23.83 15.37
C GLU A 252 10.18 -22.49 15.83
N VAL A 253 9.62 -21.74 14.88
CA VAL A 253 9.24 -20.32 15.04
C VAL A 253 8.39 -20.09 16.30
N MET A 254 7.36 -20.93 16.51
CA MET A 254 6.46 -20.75 17.66
C MET A 254 7.14 -21.02 19.00
N GLU A 255 8.03 -22.01 19.05
CA GLU A 255 8.82 -22.32 20.24
C GLU A 255 9.78 -21.18 20.56
N ARG A 256 10.51 -20.71 19.55
CA ARG A 256 11.49 -19.62 19.68
C ARG A 256 10.86 -18.31 20.12
N VAL A 257 9.71 -17.96 19.53
CA VAL A 257 8.92 -16.77 19.95
C VAL A 257 8.42 -16.93 21.39
N GLY A 258 7.94 -18.13 21.76
CA GLY A 258 7.52 -18.44 23.13
C GLY A 258 8.65 -18.32 24.15
N GLU A 259 9.87 -18.77 23.82
CA GLU A 259 11.07 -18.59 24.66
C GLU A 259 11.40 -17.11 24.87
N LEU A 260 11.40 -16.33 23.79
CA LEU A 260 11.62 -14.89 23.85
C LEU A 260 10.58 -14.19 24.72
N ALA A 261 9.29 -14.50 24.54
CA ALA A 261 8.23 -13.95 25.36
C ALA A 261 8.42 -14.26 26.85
N ARG A 262 8.75 -15.50 27.20
CA ARG A 262 9.03 -15.90 28.59
C ARG A 262 10.26 -15.20 29.16
N SER A 263 11.32 -15.06 28.37
CA SER A 263 12.55 -14.39 28.82
C SER A 263 12.37 -12.90 29.10
N ILE A 264 11.46 -12.25 28.37
CA ILE A 264 11.15 -10.83 28.48
C ILE A 264 10.12 -10.58 29.60
N GLY A 265 9.15 -11.47 29.75
CA GLY A 265 8.08 -11.41 30.77
C GLY A 265 8.51 -11.74 32.20
N SER A 266 9.80 -12.07 32.44
CA SER A 266 10.34 -12.36 33.78
C SER A 266 10.31 -11.20 34.78
N LEU A 267 9.55 -10.14 34.52
CA LEU A 267 9.30 -9.00 35.39
C LEU A 267 7.90 -9.01 36.07
N GLY A 268 7.22 -10.15 36.12
CA GLY A 268 6.07 -10.35 37.05
C GLY A 268 4.69 -10.01 36.53
N GLU A 269 4.53 -9.58 35.30
CA GLU A 269 3.23 -9.45 34.61
C GLU A 269 3.13 -10.49 33.48
N GLU A 270 1.92 -10.98 33.20
CA GLU A 270 1.71 -11.87 32.06
C GLU A 270 2.30 -11.26 30.78
N PRO A 271 3.08 -12.03 29.98
CA PRO A 271 3.75 -11.49 28.80
C PRO A 271 2.70 -11.02 27.79
N TYR A 272 2.52 -9.72 27.71
CA TYR A 272 1.67 -9.11 26.70
C TYR A 272 2.49 -8.97 25.42
N TRP A 273 2.05 -9.63 24.36
CA TRP A 273 2.70 -9.56 23.06
C TRP A 273 1.69 -9.37 21.93
N GLN A 274 2.08 -8.60 20.94
CA GLN A 274 1.29 -8.39 19.73
C GLN A 274 1.94 -9.12 18.57
N VAL A 275 1.14 -9.65 17.65
CA VAL A 275 1.60 -10.24 16.41
C VAL A 275 1.18 -9.38 15.23
N VAL A 276 2.14 -8.94 14.45
CA VAL A 276 1.92 -8.29 13.15
C VAL A 276 2.31 -9.28 12.06
N CYS A 277 1.33 -9.86 11.39
CA CYS A 277 1.57 -10.78 10.29
C CYS A 277 1.68 -10.02 8.96
N ALA A 278 2.90 -9.71 8.54
CA ALA A 278 3.15 -9.05 7.27
C ALA A 278 2.85 -9.94 6.05
N SER A 279 2.94 -11.27 6.20
CA SER A 279 2.66 -12.21 5.11
C SER A 279 1.16 -12.45 4.87
N CYS A 280 0.28 -12.09 5.81
CA CYS A 280 -1.17 -12.22 5.66
C CYS A 280 -1.79 -11.10 4.81
N MET A 281 -1.09 -9.99 4.62
CA MET A 281 -1.54 -8.89 3.77
C MET A 281 -1.32 -9.16 2.27
N THR A 282 -0.58 -10.22 1.93
CA THR A 282 -0.23 -10.59 0.55
C THR A 282 -0.85 -11.91 0.08
N ARG A 283 -1.78 -12.49 0.86
CA ARG A 283 -2.48 -13.74 0.49
C ARG A 283 -3.94 -13.50 0.16
#